data_67b79c8d29558d0906f17f6567e82c15
#
_entry.id   67b79c8d29558d0906f17f6567e82c15
#
_cell.length_a   1.000
_cell.length_b   1.000
_cell.length_c   1.000
_cell.angle_alpha   90.00
_cell.angle_beta   90.00
_cell.angle_gamma   90.00
#
_symmetry.space_group_name_H-M   'P 1'
#
loop_
_entity.id
_entity.type
_entity.pdbx_description
1 polymer ?
#
loop_
_entity_poly.entity_id
_entity_poly.type
_entity_poly.pdbx_seq_one_letter_code
_entity_poly.pdbx_strand_id
1 'polypeptide(L)'
;KLKETGLDKNTIIVLWSDHGWHIGEKQITGKNTLWDDGTRVPLIFAGPGLKPNQVVQEPAELLDIYPTLCDLLKIDSPKHPLQGLSLIPQLNKPTTPRTQPAITTHGAHNHGIRTKDSRYIRYADGPEELYHHPNDPNQWQNLLAKKPVAKPHRPKADAPPKFLPKHHLPPAPTSTARILPHHPQ
;
A
#
# COMPACT_ATOMS: atom_id res chain seq x y z
N LYS A 1 -12.15 23.23 -15.80
CA LYS A 1 -13.63 23.16 -15.87
C LYS A 1 -14.28 23.39 -14.52
N LEU A 2 -13.89 22.69 -13.44
CA LEU A 2 -14.51 22.86 -12.11
C LEU A 2 -14.47 24.32 -11.63
N LYS A 3 -13.34 25.02 -11.77
CA LYS A 3 -13.22 26.45 -11.41
C LYS A 3 -14.15 27.35 -12.21
N GLU A 4 -14.29 27.10 -13.51
CA GLU A 4 -15.15 27.88 -14.40
C GLU A 4 -16.64 27.75 -14.02
N THR A 5 -17.02 26.60 -13.49
CA THR A 5 -18.40 26.32 -13.05
C THR A 5 -18.63 26.60 -11.57
N GLY A 6 -17.59 26.96 -10.81
CA GLY A 6 -17.64 27.20 -9.37
C GLY A 6 -17.79 25.93 -8.52
N LEU A 7 -17.76 24.73 -9.13
CA LEU A 7 -17.91 23.46 -8.44
C LEU A 7 -16.68 23.08 -7.59
N ASP A 8 -15.53 23.69 -7.88
CA ASP A 8 -14.30 23.51 -7.08
C ASP A 8 -14.48 23.88 -5.61
N LYS A 9 -15.45 24.73 -5.29
CA LYS A 9 -15.78 25.14 -3.91
C LYS A 9 -16.55 24.10 -3.11
N ASN A 10 -17.11 23.09 -3.79
CA ASN A 10 -17.95 22.04 -3.19
C ASN A 10 -17.63 20.64 -3.72
N THR A 11 -16.38 20.41 -4.13
CA THR A 11 -15.98 19.11 -4.69
C THR A 11 -14.65 18.67 -4.08
N ILE A 12 -14.63 17.49 -3.47
CA ILE A 12 -13.39 16.81 -3.11
C ILE A 12 -12.96 15.95 -4.29
N ILE A 13 -11.70 16.06 -4.65
CA ILE A 13 -11.08 15.26 -5.71
C ILE A 13 -10.13 14.26 -5.05
N VAL A 14 -10.27 12.99 -5.39
CA VAL A 14 -9.32 11.95 -5.01
C VAL A 14 -8.79 11.30 -6.27
N LEU A 15 -7.47 11.29 -6.41
CA LEU A 15 -6.80 10.60 -7.51
C LEU A 15 -5.92 9.50 -6.94
N TRP A 16 -6.10 8.29 -7.46
CA TRP A 16 -5.30 7.13 -7.09
C TRP A 16 -5.17 6.16 -8.28
N SER A 17 -4.33 5.14 -8.13
CA SER A 17 -4.32 3.96 -8.98
C SER A 17 -4.57 2.71 -8.14
N ASP A 18 -5.08 1.65 -8.73
CA ASP A 18 -5.33 0.36 -8.07
C ASP A 18 -4.03 -0.41 -7.81
N HIS A 19 -3.01 -0.22 -8.64
CA HIS A 19 -1.68 -0.84 -8.50
C HIS A 19 -0.61 0.01 -9.20
N GLY A 20 0.64 -0.29 -8.88
CA GLY A 20 1.82 0.20 -9.60
C GLY A 20 2.16 -0.68 -10.80
N TRP A 21 3.35 -0.49 -11.39
CA TRP A 21 3.82 -1.26 -12.54
C TRP A 21 5.34 -1.27 -12.65
N HIS A 22 5.94 -2.45 -12.83
CA HIS A 22 7.36 -2.59 -13.20
C HIS A 22 7.53 -2.38 -14.69
N ILE A 23 8.54 -1.62 -15.09
CA ILE A 23 8.88 -1.35 -16.50
C ILE A 23 10.26 -1.95 -16.85
N GLY A 24 10.67 -2.97 -16.14
CA GLY A 24 11.96 -3.64 -16.28
C GLY A 24 12.73 -3.75 -14.98
N GLU A 25 12.34 -3.04 -13.93
CA GLU A 25 12.95 -3.13 -12.60
C GLU A 25 12.84 -4.57 -12.12
N LYS A 26 13.92 -5.07 -11.49
CA LYS A 26 14.03 -6.46 -11.03
C LYS A 26 13.80 -7.50 -12.15
N GLN A 27 14.02 -7.10 -13.42
CA GLN A 27 13.78 -7.94 -14.63
C GLN A 27 12.31 -8.37 -14.78
N ILE A 28 11.39 -7.55 -14.28
CA ILE A 28 9.95 -7.79 -14.32
C ILE A 28 9.27 -6.71 -15.15
N THR A 29 8.31 -7.11 -15.98
CA THR A 29 7.31 -6.23 -16.58
C THR A 29 5.95 -6.67 -16.10
N GLY A 30 5.27 -5.80 -15.33
CA GLY A 30 3.96 -6.14 -14.74
C GLY A 30 3.77 -5.62 -13.32
N LYS A 31 2.75 -6.12 -12.64
CA LYS A 31 2.27 -5.55 -11.37
C LYS A 31 2.21 -6.55 -10.20
N ASN A 32 2.25 -7.85 -10.46
CA ASN A 32 1.96 -8.90 -9.47
C ASN A 32 3.16 -9.15 -8.53
N THR A 33 3.58 -8.12 -7.79
CA THR A 33 4.68 -8.19 -6.83
C THR A 33 4.32 -7.45 -5.54
N LEU A 34 5.13 -7.65 -4.49
CA LEU A 34 5.02 -6.94 -3.23
C LEU A 34 6.08 -5.83 -3.07
N TRP A 35 6.89 -5.57 -4.10
CA TRP A 35 7.83 -4.46 -4.13
C TRP A 35 7.14 -3.13 -4.43
N ASP A 36 7.84 -2.03 -4.18
CA ASP A 36 7.28 -0.68 -4.33
C ASP A 36 6.72 -0.44 -5.73
N ASP A 37 7.44 -0.85 -6.79
CA ASP A 37 7.00 -0.60 -8.16
C ASP A 37 5.63 -1.23 -8.48
N GLY A 38 5.32 -2.39 -7.88
CA GLY A 38 4.01 -3.04 -8.01
C GLY A 38 2.93 -2.49 -7.08
N THR A 39 3.30 -1.88 -5.95
CA THR A 39 2.36 -1.55 -4.87
C THR A 39 2.24 -0.05 -4.57
N ARG A 40 3.22 0.75 -4.95
CA ARG A 40 3.20 2.20 -4.76
C ARG A 40 2.42 2.87 -5.88
N VAL A 41 1.44 3.67 -5.49
CA VAL A 41 0.54 4.36 -6.40
C VAL A 41 0.46 5.85 -6.02
N PRO A 42 0.08 6.74 -6.95
CA PRO A 42 -0.34 8.07 -6.56
C PRO A 42 -1.56 7.97 -5.63
N LEU A 43 -1.60 8.84 -4.62
CA LEU A 43 -2.77 9.08 -3.78
C LEU A 43 -2.82 10.57 -3.47
N ILE A 44 -3.76 11.27 -4.07
CA ILE A 44 -3.87 12.72 -3.98
C ILE A 44 -5.28 13.08 -3.54
N PHE A 45 -5.37 13.93 -2.51
CA PHE A 45 -6.60 14.56 -2.09
C PHE A 45 -6.54 16.06 -2.37
N ALA A 46 -7.56 16.62 -2.97
CA ALA A 46 -7.68 18.05 -3.23
C ALA A 46 -9.12 18.51 -3.06
N GLY A 47 -9.31 19.75 -2.61
CA GLY A 47 -10.62 20.34 -2.47
C GLY A 47 -10.77 21.20 -1.22
N PRO A 48 -12.00 21.65 -0.92
CA PRO A 48 -12.29 22.50 0.23
C PRO A 48 -11.83 21.87 1.56
N GLY A 49 -11.26 22.68 2.44
CA GLY A 49 -10.77 22.23 3.75
C GLY A 49 -9.41 21.56 3.75
N LEU A 50 -8.84 21.26 2.59
CA LEU A 50 -7.50 20.67 2.45
C LEU A 50 -6.44 21.74 2.17
N LYS A 51 -5.29 21.64 2.83
CA LYS A 51 -4.16 22.54 2.58
C LYS A 51 -3.48 22.17 1.26
N PRO A 52 -3.27 23.14 0.35
CA PRO A 52 -2.59 22.87 -0.91
C PRO A 52 -1.09 22.60 -0.71
N ASN A 53 -0.47 21.94 -1.70
CA ASN A 53 0.97 21.74 -1.78
C ASN A 53 1.59 21.03 -0.56
N GLN A 54 0.84 20.13 0.06
CA GLN A 54 1.35 19.28 1.14
C GLN A 54 1.79 17.93 0.59
N VAL A 55 2.90 17.43 1.11
CA VAL A 55 3.40 16.07 0.83
C VAL A 55 3.50 15.31 2.15
N VAL A 56 2.81 14.18 2.22
CA VAL A 56 2.86 13.26 3.36
C VAL A 56 3.83 12.14 3.02
N GLN A 57 4.83 11.90 3.87
CA GLN A 57 5.83 10.84 3.69
C GLN A 57 5.45 9.53 4.38
N GLU A 58 4.41 9.56 5.22
CA GLU A 58 3.89 8.34 5.83
C GLU A 58 3.19 7.47 4.79
N PRO A 59 3.33 6.14 4.86
CA PRO A 59 2.62 5.24 3.96
C PRO A 59 1.11 5.33 4.18
N ALA A 60 0.35 5.01 3.13
CA ALA A 60 -1.10 4.92 3.18
C ALA A 60 -1.54 3.64 2.46
N GLU A 61 -2.74 3.20 2.74
CA GLU A 61 -3.41 2.10 2.07
C GLU A 61 -4.60 2.62 1.25
N LEU A 62 -4.96 1.94 0.18
CA LEU A 62 -6.19 2.28 -0.56
C LEU A 62 -7.45 2.11 0.31
N LEU A 63 -7.38 1.25 1.32
CA LEU A 63 -8.44 1.08 2.34
C LEU A 63 -8.69 2.37 3.15
N ASP A 64 -7.69 3.25 3.23
CA ASP A 64 -7.78 4.51 3.97
C ASP A 64 -8.65 5.56 3.26
N ILE A 65 -8.87 5.41 1.97
CA ILE A 65 -9.66 6.38 1.16
C ILE A 65 -11.06 6.53 1.73
N TYR A 66 -11.73 5.41 2.00
CA TYR A 66 -13.12 5.44 2.44
C TYR A 66 -13.32 6.14 3.80
N PRO A 67 -12.63 5.74 4.90
CA PRO A 67 -12.75 6.46 6.18
C PRO A 67 -12.30 7.92 6.09
N THR A 68 -11.31 8.24 5.26
CA THR A 68 -10.87 9.61 5.04
C THR A 68 -11.97 10.46 4.38
N LEU A 69 -12.69 9.89 3.40
CA LEU A 69 -13.82 10.57 2.77
C LEU A 69 -14.99 10.76 3.72
N CYS A 70 -15.29 9.77 4.59
CA CYS A 70 -16.31 9.92 5.61
C CYS A 70 -16.01 11.13 6.51
N ASP A 71 -14.78 11.23 6.99
CA ASP A 71 -14.37 12.35 7.85
C ASP A 71 -14.37 13.70 7.11
N LEU A 72 -13.85 13.75 5.88
CA LEU A 72 -13.83 14.97 5.07
C LEU A 72 -15.23 15.50 4.77
N LEU A 73 -16.14 14.61 4.45
CA LEU A 73 -17.52 14.93 4.05
C LEU A 73 -18.47 14.99 5.24
N LYS A 74 -18.01 14.66 6.45
CA LYS A 74 -18.82 14.56 7.68
C LYS A 74 -20.00 13.61 7.50
N ILE A 75 -19.76 12.47 6.88
CA ILE A 75 -20.74 11.39 6.66
C ILE A 75 -20.52 10.34 7.74
N ASP A 76 -21.59 9.80 8.28
CA ASP A 76 -21.52 8.72 9.27
C ASP A 76 -20.77 7.51 8.66
N SER A 77 -19.86 6.96 9.46
CA SER A 77 -19.19 5.71 9.12
C SER A 77 -20.20 4.56 9.09
N PRO A 78 -19.99 3.56 8.23
CA PRO A 78 -20.86 2.39 8.17
C PRO A 78 -20.86 1.66 9.53
N LYS A 79 -21.95 0.91 9.82
CA LYS A 79 -22.09 0.18 11.09
C LYS A 79 -21.07 -0.95 11.27
N HIS A 80 -20.50 -1.48 10.17
CA HIS A 80 -19.42 -2.48 10.22
C HIS A 80 -18.06 -1.80 10.39
N PRO A 81 -17.11 -2.42 11.09
CA PRO A 81 -15.78 -1.86 11.28
C PRO A 81 -15.05 -1.72 9.95
N LEU A 82 -14.42 -0.57 9.73
CA LEU A 82 -13.51 -0.34 8.61
C LEU A 82 -12.10 -0.79 9.01
N GLN A 83 -11.38 -1.38 8.06
CA GLN A 83 -9.99 -1.80 8.28
C GLN A 83 -9.01 -0.66 7.98
N GLY A 84 -9.36 0.26 7.09
CA GLY A 84 -8.56 1.43 6.77
C GLY A 84 -8.59 2.48 7.89
N LEU A 85 -7.58 3.34 7.91
CA LEU A 85 -7.46 4.46 8.83
C LEU A 85 -7.74 5.77 8.11
N SER A 86 -8.42 6.70 8.77
CA SER A 86 -8.56 8.05 8.23
C SER A 86 -7.19 8.74 8.15
N LEU A 87 -6.89 9.34 7.00
CA LEU A 87 -5.67 10.11 6.76
C LEU A 87 -5.81 11.59 7.20
N ILE A 88 -6.92 11.99 7.80
CA ILE A 88 -7.13 13.37 8.26
C ILE A 88 -5.99 13.87 9.16
N PRO A 89 -5.44 13.10 10.11
CA PRO A 89 -4.30 13.56 10.90
C PRO A 89 -3.10 13.97 10.04
N GLN A 90 -2.76 13.18 9.03
CA GLN A 90 -1.62 13.43 8.11
C GLN A 90 -1.93 14.54 7.11
N LEU A 91 -3.17 14.63 6.62
CA LEU A 91 -3.60 15.72 5.73
C LEU A 91 -3.58 17.07 6.44
N ASN A 92 -3.88 17.13 7.74
CA ASN A 92 -3.80 18.34 8.54
C ASN A 92 -2.37 18.70 8.93
N LYS A 93 -1.56 17.71 9.28
CA LYS A 93 -0.16 17.84 9.68
C LYS A 93 0.66 16.70 9.05
N PRO A 94 1.33 16.94 7.93
CA PRO A 94 2.06 15.92 7.16
C PRO A 94 3.12 15.12 7.93
N THR A 95 3.60 15.66 9.06
CA THR A 95 4.58 15.01 9.94
C THR A 95 3.94 14.10 10.99
N THR A 96 2.62 14.00 11.03
CA THR A 96 1.94 13.11 11.99
C THR A 96 2.22 11.67 11.63
N PRO A 97 2.81 10.86 12.53
CA PRO A 97 3.08 9.46 12.23
C PRO A 97 1.80 8.66 11.99
N ARG A 98 1.89 7.67 11.11
CA ARG A 98 0.84 6.67 10.98
C ARG A 98 0.92 5.68 12.14
N THR A 99 -0.21 5.32 12.72
CA THR A 99 -0.27 4.43 13.90
C THR A 99 -0.09 2.95 13.56
N GLN A 100 -0.28 2.58 12.30
CA GLN A 100 -0.13 1.21 11.78
C GLN A 100 0.64 1.24 10.46
N PRO A 101 1.44 0.24 10.14
CA PRO A 101 2.06 0.13 8.83
C PRO A 101 1.00 -0.09 7.75
N ALA A 102 1.34 0.25 6.51
CA ALA A 102 0.52 -0.14 5.36
C ALA A 102 0.81 -1.60 5.01
N ILE A 103 -0.26 -2.36 4.73
CA ILE A 103 -0.17 -3.79 4.43
C ILE A 103 -0.68 -4.04 3.01
N THR A 104 0.08 -4.81 2.24
CA THR A 104 -0.33 -5.31 0.93
C THR A 104 -0.31 -6.82 0.94
N THR A 105 -1.36 -7.45 0.44
CA THR A 105 -1.45 -8.91 0.31
C THR A 105 -1.58 -9.28 -1.17
N HIS A 106 -0.78 -10.25 -1.61
CA HIS A 106 -0.85 -10.82 -2.95
C HIS A 106 -1.03 -12.34 -2.89
N GLY A 107 -2.26 -12.79 -3.09
CA GLY A 107 -2.62 -14.19 -2.86
C GLY A 107 -2.58 -14.58 -1.38
N ALA A 108 -2.75 -15.87 -1.10
CA ALA A 108 -2.74 -16.37 0.27
C ALA A 108 -1.33 -16.35 0.87
N HIS A 109 -1.21 -15.80 2.07
CA HIS A 109 0.01 -15.81 2.89
C HIS A 109 1.22 -15.04 2.33
N ASN A 110 1.09 -14.28 1.23
CA ASN A 110 2.12 -13.37 0.77
C ASN A 110 1.76 -11.96 1.22
N HIS A 111 2.59 -11.35 2.07
CA HIS A 111 2.31 -10.06 2.67
C HIS A 111 3.52 -9.13 2.58
N GLY A 112 3.28 -7.89 2.21
CA GLY A 112 4.22 -6.80 2.31
C GLY A 112 3.77 -5.81 3.38
N ILE A 113 4.68 -5.38 4.25
CA ILE A 113 4.46 -4.38 5.28
C ILE A 113 5.33 -3.17 4.96
N ARG A 114 4.72 -2.00 4.87
CA ARG A 114 5.39 -0.74 4.56
C ARG A 114 5.27 0.23 5.74
N THR A 115 6.39 0.59 6.31
CA THR A 115 6.53 1.73 7.22
C THR A 115 7.14 2.91 6.46
N LYS A 116 7.32 4.05 7.09
CA LYS A 116 7.97 5.21 6.48
C LYS A 116 9.34 4.86 5.88
N ASP A 117 10.16 4.14 6.62
CA ASP A 117 11.57 3.93 6.28
C ASP A 117 11.87 2.50 5.82
N SER A 118 10.95 1.55 5.97
CA SER A 118 11.24 0.15 5.70
C SER A 118 10.10 -0.56 4.98
N ARG A 119 10.47 -1.57 4.21
CA ARG A 119 9.56 -2.57 3.67
C ARG A 119 10.02 -3.96 4.09
N TYR A 120 9.09 -4.73 4.65
CA TYR A 120 9.26 -6.15 4.93
C TYR A 120 8.29 -6.95 4.07
N ILE A 121 8.78 -8.02 3.45
CA ILE A 121 7.96 -8.94 2.65
C ILE A 121 8.15 -10.34 3.19
N ARG A 122 7.05 -11.06 3.34
CA ARG A 122 7.02 -12.48 3.67
C ARG A 122 6.22 -13.23 2.62
N TYR A 123 6.83 -14.28 2.06
CA TYR A 123 6.19 -15.16 1.09
C TYR A 123 5.62 -16.40 1.77
N ALA A 124 4.59 -16.99 1.15
CA ALA A 124 3.89 -18.16 1.64
C ALA A 124 4.79 -19.40 1.79
N ASP A 125 5.79 -19.53 0.93
CA ASP A 125 6.78 -20.60 0.87
C ASP A 125 7.99 -20.39 1.79
N GLY A 126 7.99 -19.30 2.56
CA GLY A 126 8.92 -19.04 3.65
C GLY A 126 10.00 -17.99 3.42
N PRO A 127 10.43 -17.61 2.21
CA PRO A 127 11.38 -16.52 2.00
C PRO A 127 10.89 -15.19 2.60
N GLU A 128 11.85 -14.40 3.06
CA GLU A 128 11.60 -13.08 3.64
C GLU A 128 12.55 -12.05 3.05
N GLU A 129 12.06 -10.81 2.91
CA GLU A 129 12.84 -9.70 2.43
C GLU A 129 12.65 -8.49 3.35
N LEU A 130 13.71 -7.73 3.57
CA LEU A 130 13.71 -6.48 4.30
C LEU A 130 14.52 -5.45 3.56
N TYR A 131 13.95 -4.27 3.37
CA TYR A 131 14.55 -3.13 2.69
C TYR A 131 14.46 -1.89 3.55
N HIS A 132 15.50 -1.03 3.48
CA HIS A 132 15.54 0.25 4.18
C HIS A 132 15.55 1.37 3.15
N HIS A 133 14.40 2.00 2.91
CA HIS A 133 14.18 2.96 1.83
C HIS A 133 15.12 4.17 1.80
N PRO A 134 15.49 4.79 2.93
CA PRO A 134 16.44 5.90 2.91
C PRO A 134 17.79 5.57 2.26
N ASN A 135 18.23 4.31 2.35
CA ASN A 135 19.52 3.85 1.83
C ASN A 135 19.38 3.07 0.52
N ASP A 136 18.21 2.46 0.29
CA ASP A 136 17.91 1.62 -0.87
C ASP A 136 16.47 1.85 -1.35
N PRO A 137 16.20 2.99 -1.97
CA PRO A 137 14.85 3.35 -2.44
C PRO A 137 14.32 2.40 -3.51
N ASN A 138 15.20 1.71 -4.23
CA ASN A 138 14.82 0.78 -5.30
C ASN A 138 14.76 -0.68 -4.84
N GLN A 139 15.00 -0.94 -3.56
CA GLN A 139 14.91 -2.28 -2.98
C GLN A 139 15.82 -3.32 -3.64
N TRP A 140 17.07 -2.93 -3.93
CA TRP A 140 18.07 -3.82 -4.54
C TRP A 140 18.74 -4.75 -3.53
N GLN A 141 18.87 -4.34 -2.26
CA GLN A 141 19.61 -5.04 -1.24
C GLN A 141 18.69 -5.62 -0.17
N ASN A 142 18.32 -6.90 -0.33
CA ASN A 142 17.61 -7.59 0.74
C ASN A 142 18.49 -7.75 1.98
N LEU A 143 18.18 -7.06 3.07
CA LEU A 143 18.94 -7.08 4.31
C LEU A 143 18.88 -8.43 5.05
N LEU A 144 17.93 -9.29 4.69
CA LEU A 144 17.80 -10.65 5.21
C LEU A 144 18.48 -11.70 4.33
N ALA A 145 18.98 -11.32 3.15
CA ALA A 145 19.70 -12.24 2.29
C ALA A 145 20.95 -12.76 3.03
N LYS A 146 21.03 -14.08 3.19
CA LYS A 146 22.19 -14.75 3.77
C LYS A 146 23.40 -14.57 2.86
N LYS A 147 24.15 -13.49 3.02
CA LYS A 147 25.57 -13.48 2.64
C LYS A 147 26.37 -14.00 3.83
N PRO A 148 27.50 -14.68 3.61
CA PRO A 148 28.46 -14.94 4.66
C PRO A 148 29.14 -13.60 4.99
N VAL A 149 28.52 -12.80 5.86
CA VAL A 149 29.04 -11.52 6.34
C VAL A 149 28.96 -11.54 7.85
N ALA A 150 30.06 -11.09 8.47
CA ALA A 150 30.14 -10.81 9.88
C ALA A 150 28.85 -10.21 10.43
N LYS A 151 28.32 -10.82 11.49
CA LYS A 151 27.06 -10.56 12.19
C LYS A 151 26.43 -9.20 11.86
N PRO A 152 25.36 -9.14 11.06
CA PRO A 152 24.61 -7.91 10.93
C PRO A 152 23.99 -7.62 12.29
N HIS A 153 24.14 -6.38 12.72
CA HIS A 153 23.35 -5.84 13.81
C HIS A 153 21.89 -5.91 13.32
N ARG A 154 21.15 -6.96 13.73
CA ARG A 154 19.69 -6.98 13.58
C ARG A 154 19.18 -5.72 14.26
N PRO A 155 18.59 -4.74 13.57
CA PRO A 155 17.60 -3.95 14.24
C PRO A 155 16.62 -4.99 14.80
N LYS A 156 16.30 -4.93 16.10
CA LYS A 156 15.25 -5.76 16.66
C LYS A 156 14.06 -5.57 15.72
N ALA A 157 13.87 -6.50 14.79
CA ALA A 157 12.62 -6.63 14.10
C ALA A 157 11.64 -6.85 15.24
N ASP A 158 10.93 -5.79 15.58
CA ASP A 158 9.79 -5.93 16.46
C ASP A 158 9.03 -7.12 15.92
N ALA A 159 8.64 -8.02 16.83
CA ALA A 159 7.94 -9.24 16.50
C ALA A 159 6.94 -8.98 15.37
N PRO A 160 6.73 -9.92 14.42
CA PRO A 160 5.81 -9.70 13.31
C PRO A 160 4.57 -9.03 13.87
N PRO A 161 4.15 -7.89 13.32
CA PRO A 161 3.16 -7.06 13.95
C PRO A 161 1.98 -7.94 14.30
N LYS A 162 1.46 -7.81 15.54
CA LYS A 162 0.28 -8.55 16.05
C LYS A 162 -0.98 -8.34 15.18
N PHE A 163 -0.86 -7.64 14.09
CA PHE A 163 -1.87 -7.22 13.14
C PHE A 163 -1.99 -8.09 11.88
N LEU A 164 -1.28 -9.21 11.77
CA LEU A 164 -1.67 -10.18 10.75
C LEU A 164 -3.10 -10.60 11.07
N PRO A 165 -4.07 -10.35 10.17
CA PRO A 165 -5.44 -10.73 10.42
C PRO A 165 -5.49 -12.23 10.70
N LYS A 166 -6.02 -12.63 11.87
CA LYS A 166 -6.26 -14.01 12.25
C LYS A 166 -7.37 -14.68 11.40
N HIS A 167 -7.80 -14.01 10.37
CA HIS A 167 -8.87 -14.52 9.52
C HIS A 167 -8.28 -15.46 8.49
N HIS A 168 -8.59 -16.75 8.66
CA HIS A 168 -8.57 -17.72 7.57
C HIS A 168 -9.50 -17.18 6.48
N LEU A 169 -8.94 -16.56 5.45
CA LEU A 169 -9.68 -16.39 4.22
C LEU A 169 -10.03 -17.79 3.72
N PRO A 170 -11.27 -18.06 3.34
CA PRO A 170 -11.62 -19.33 2.71
C PRO A 170 -10.69 -19.52 1.49
N PRO A 171 -10.31 -20.76 1.17
CA PRO A 171 -9.50 -21.03 0.00
C PRO A 171 -10.17 -20.38 -1.21
N ALA A 172 -9.39 -19.67 -2.00
CA ALA A 172 -9.87 -19.07 -3.23
C ALA A 172 -10.56 -20.15 -4.06
N PRO A 173 -11.74 -19.88 -4.64
CA PRO A 173 -12.38 -20.85 -5.49
C PRO A 173 -11.41 -21.23 -6.60
N THR A 174 -11.16 -22.50 -6.78
CA THR A 174 -10.36 -23.06 -7.88
C THR A 174 -11.02 -22.65 -9.17
N SER A 175 -10.56 -21.54 -9.75
CA SER A 175 -10.97 -21.10 -11.08
C SER A 175 -10.35 -22.09 -12.08
N THR A 176 -11.11 -23.10 -12.46
CA THR A 176 -10.90 -23.83 -13.70
C THR A 176 -11.31 -22.90 -14.85
N ALA A 177 -10.42 -21.97 -15.19
CA ALA A 177 -10.54 -21.25 -16.45
C ALA A 177 -10.32 -22.27 -17.57
N ARG A 178 -11.41 -22.75 -18.19
CA ARG A 178 -11.34 -23.47 -19.47
C ARG A 178 -10.85 -22.46 -20.50
N ILE A 179 -9.63 -22.65 -20.96
CA ILE A 179 -9.12 -22.01 -22.19
C ILE A 179 -9.93 -22.60 -23.33
N LEU A 180 -10.82 -21.81 -23.92
CA LEU A 180 -11.48 -22.18 -25.17
C LEU A 180 -10.43 -22.13 -26.30
N PRO A 181 -10.36 -23.13 -27.18
CA PRO A 181 -9.42 -23.12 -28.30
C PRO A 181 -9.84 -22.01 -29.28
N HIS A 182 -8.85 -21.19 -29.68
CA HIS A 182 -8.99 -20.29 -30.81
C HIS A 182 -9.30 -21.08 -32.08
N HIS A 183 -10.42 -20.79 -32.72
CA HIS A 183 -10.65 -21.16 -34.10
C HIS A 183 -9.95 -20.13 -35.01
N PRO A 184 -9.09 -20.55 -35.93
CA PRO A 184 -8.60 -19.66 -36.97
C PRO A 184 -9.66 -19.52 -38.06
N GLN A 185 -9.97 -18.30 -38.47
CA GLN A 185 -10.47 -17.94 -39.77
C GLN A 185 -9.41 -17.15 -40.51
#